data_5274532074566a2a049c25dd1f2a9856
#
_entry.id   5274532074566a2a049c25dd1f2a9856
#
_cell.length_a   1.000
_cell.length_b   1.000
_cell.length_c   1.000
_cell.angle_alpha   90.00
_cell.angle_beta   90.00
_cell.angle_gamma   90.00
#
_symmetry.space_group_name_H-M   'P 1'
#
loop_
_entity.id
_entity.type
_entity.pdbx_description
1 polymer ?
#
loop_
_entity_poly.entity_id
_entity_poly.type
_entity_poly.pdbx_seq_one_letter_code
_entity_poly.pdbx_strand_id
1 'polypeptide(L)'
;MGDIVIALNPEKAPVTVENFLRYVNEGFYNGTLFHRVIDNFMIQGGGFDTDFNSKSSHDPIQNEADNGLKNEVGTIAMARTSDPHSATAQFFINVANNASLNHRNQDRQG
;
A
#
# COMPACT_ATOMS: atom_id res chain seq x y z
N MET A 1 15.30 -12.90 -1.82
CA MET A 1 14.26 -12.74 -0.79
C MET A 1 13.25 -13.87 -0.95
N GLY A 2 12.67 -14.34 0.15
CA GLY A 2 11.63 -15.36 0.09
C GLY A 2 10.29 -14.82 -0.38
N ASP A 3 9.30 -15.70 -0.39
CA ASP A 3 7.94 -15.32 -0.77
C ASP A 3 7.24 -14.55 0.35
N ILE A 4 6.41 -13.59 -0.04
CA ILE A 4 5.50 -12.88 0.85
C ILE A 4 4.09 -13.26 0.45
N VAL A 5 3.35 -13.90 1.37
CA VAL A 5 1.97 -14.32 1.11
C VAL A 5 1.01 -13.27 1.69
N ILE A 6 0.12 -12.75 0.87
CA ILE A 6 -0.80 -11.68 1.23
C ILE A 6 -2.23 -12.16 1.03
N ALA A 7 -3.07 -12.02 2.07
CA ALA A 7 -4.50 -12.24 1.99
C ALA A 7 -5.22 -10.90 1.87
N LEU A 8 -5.93 -10.69 0.78
CA LEU A 8 -6.62 -9.44 0.48
C LEU A 8 -8.09 -9.54 0.91
N ASN A 9 -8.69 -8.37 1.22
CA ASN A 9 -10.09 -8.29 1.66
C ASN A 9 -10.92 -7.50 0.65
N PRO A 10 -11.42 -8.15 -0.42
CA PRO A 10 -12.18 -7.47 -1.46
C PRO A 10 -13.56 -7.00 -1.02
N GLU A 11 -14.09 -7.56 0.07
CA GLU A 11 -15.39 -7.14 0.60
C GLU A 11 -15.33 -5.73 1.20
N LYS A 12 -14.23 -5.42 1.91
CA LYS A 12 -14.08 -4.13 2.60
C LYS A 12 -13.29 -3.11 1.78
N ALA A 13 -12.48 -3.56 0.83
CA ALA A 13 -11.64 -2.68 0.01
C ALA A 13 -11.68 -3.11 -1.46
N PRO A 14 -12.86 -3.09 -2.12
CA PRO A 14 -12.99 -3.66 -3.47
C PRO A 14 -12.14 -2.94 -4.51
N VAL A 15 -12.10 -1.61 -4.51
CA VAL A 15 -11.34 -0.84 -5.48
C VAL A 15 -9.84 -0.99 -5.23
N THR A 16 -9.42 -0.96 -3.98
CA THR A 16 -8.02 -1.12 -3.58
C THR A 16 -7.50 -2.49 -3.97
N VAL A 17 -8.26 -3.54 -3.70
CA VAL A 17 -7.87 -4.92 -4.04
C VAL A 17 -7.80 -5.10 -5.56
N GLU A 18 -8.77 -4.61 -6.30
CA GLU A 18 -8.75 -4.68 -7.77
C GLU A 18 -7.54 -3.97 -8.34
N ASN A 19 -7.23 -2.78 -7.83
CA ASN A 19 -6.07 -2.00 -8.24
C ASN A 19 -4.76 -2.75 -7.97
N PHE A 20 -4.61 -3.30 -6.77
CA PHE A 20 -3.41 -4.06 -6.40
C PHE A 20 -3.24 -5.29 -7.30
N LEU A 21 -4.30 -6.07 -7.49
CA LEU A 21 -4.26 -7.27 -8.34
C LEU A 21 -3.98 -6.93 -9.80
N ARG A 22 -4.45 -5.78 -10.29
CA ARG A 22 -4.14 -5.31 -11.63
C ARG A 22 -2.63 -5.14 -11.80
N TYR A 23 -1.95 -4.50 -10.84
CA TYR A 23 -0.50 -4.36 -10.88
C TYR A 23 0.21 -5.70 -10.77
N VAL A 24 -0.27 -6.61 -9.93
CA VAL A 24 0.29 -7.96 -9.80
C VAL A 24 0.19 -8.71 -11.14
N ASN A 25 -0.97 -8.69 -11.77
CA ASN A 25 -1.23 -9.40 -13.02
C ASN A 25 -0.46 -8.83 -14.21
N GLU A 26 -0.16 -7.53 -14.19
CA GLU A 26 0.66 -6.87 -15.21
C GLU A 26 2.16 -7.12 -15.02
N GLY A 27 2.56 -7.74 -13.92
CA GLY A 27 3.97 -7.90 -13.59
C GLY A 27 4.64 -6.60 -13.12
N PHE A 28 3.86 -5.58 -12.76
CA PHE A 28 4.39 -4.28 -12.38
C PHE A 28 5.36 -4.35 -11.20
N TYR A 29 5.05 -5.18 -10.21
CA TYR A 29 5.88 -5.30 -9.00
C TYR A 29 7.14 -6.13 -9.20
N ASN A 30 7.27 -6.81 -10.35
CA ASN A 30 8.49 -7.56 -10.64
C ASN A 30 9.68 -6.60 -10.77
N GLY A 31 10.77 -6.89 -10.06
CA GLY A 31 11.95 -6.05 -10.05
C GLY A 31 11.81 -4.74 -9.27
N THR A 32 10.77 -4.61 -8.44
CA THR A 32 10.62 -3.44 -7.57
C THR A 32 11.28 -3.68 -6.22
N LEU A 33 11.62 -2.59 -5.53
CA LEU A 33 12.32 -2.60 -4.25
C LEU A 33 11.39 -2.25 -3.10
N PHE A 34 11.72 -2.74 -1.91
CA PHE A 34 11.30 -2.10 -0.67
C PHE A 34 12.28 -0.94 -0.43
N HIS A 35 11.94 0.23 -0.94
CA HIS A 35 12.82 1.40 -0.94
C HIS A 35 12.83 2.16 0.37
N ARG A 36 11.91 1.86 1.27
CA ARG A 36 11.79 2.52 2.57
C ARG A 36 11.50 1.48 3.64
N VAL A 37 12.44 1.33 4.58
CA VAL A 37 12.33 0.39 5.69
C VAL A 37 12.56 1.18 6.97
N ILE A 38 11.55 1.25 7.83
CA ILE A 38 11.62 1.96 9.11
C ILE A 38 11.36 0.95 10.22
N ASP A 39 12.39 0.72 11.04
CA ASP A 39 12.29 -0.22 12.16
C ASP A 39 11.13 0.14 13.08
N ASN A 40 10.41 -0.88 13.52
CA ASN A 40 9.28 -0.76 14.43
C ASN A 40 8.15 0.15 13.90
N PHE A 41 8.05 0.28 12.58
CA PHE A 41 7.01 1.04 11.92
C PHE A 41 6.46 0.30 10.69
N MET A 42 7.16 0.36 9.56
CA MET A 42 6.67 -0.25 8.32
C MET A 42 7.80 -0.47 7.31
N ILE A 43 7.52 -1.30 6.31
CA ILE A 43 8.32 -1.41 5.09
C ILE A 43 7.45 -1.01 3.90
N GLN A 44 7.99 -0.20 3.00
CA GLN A 44 7.25 0.36 1.86
C GLN A 44 7.95 0.03 0.57
N GLY A 45 7.19 -0.37 -0.43
CA GLY A 45 7.74 -0.73 -1.73
C GLY A 45 6.72 -0.63 -2.86
N GLY A 46 7.09 -1.19 -4.01
CA GLY A 46 6.20 -1.29 -5.16
C GLY A 46 6.21 -0.08 -6.09
N GLY A 47 7.15 0.85 -5.96
CA GLY A 47 7.18 2.05 -6.79
C GLY A 47 8.49 2.31 -7.52
N PHE A 48 9.58 1.68 -7.09
CA PHE A 48 10.91 1.93 -7.65
C PHE A 48 11.57 0.63 -8.13
N ASP A 49 12.28 0.70 -9.24
CA ASP A 49 13.05 -0.42 -9.75
C ASP A 49 14.43 -0.51 -9.05
N THR A 50 15.26 -1.47 -9.47
CA THR A 50 16.57 -1.72 -8.85
C THR A 50 17.57 -0.58 -9.04
N ASP A 51 17.30 0.34 -9.95
CA ASP A 51 18.09 1.55 -10.17
C ASP A 51 17.52 2.78 -9.45
N PHE A 52 16.54 2.59 -8.59
CA PHE A 52 15.80 3.63 -7.87
C PHE A 52 15.05 4.60 -8.79
N ASN A 53 14.70 4.14 -10.00
CA ASN A 53 13.84 4.90 -10.88
C ASN A 53 12.38 4.62 -10.57
N SER A 54 11.57 5.69 -10.52
CA SER A 54 10.13 5.56 -10.32
C SER A 54 9.49 4.91 -11.54
N LYS A 55 8.65 3.89 -11.31
CA LYS A 55 7.89 3.25 -12.38
C LYS A 55 6.59 3.99 -12.62
N SER A 56 6.22 4.16 -13.90
CA SER A 56 4.96 4.79 -14.27
C SER A 56 3.79 3.94 -13.79
N SER A 57 2.83 4.56 -13.11
CA SER A 57 1.66 3.90 -12.56
C SER A 57 0.38 4.32 -13.29
N HIS A 58 -0.70 3.62 -13.00
CA HIS A 58 -2.05 3.99 -13.46
C HIS A 58 -2.58 5.19 -12.66
N ASP A 59 -3.78 5.64 -12.99
CA ASP A 59 -4.42 6.74 -12.28
C ASP A 59 -4.66 6.39 -10.81
N PRO A 60 -4.65 7.39 -9.92
CA PRO A 60 -4.96 7.18 -8.52
C PRO A 60 -6.36 6.61 -8.30
N ILE A 61 -6.55 5.94 -7.17
CA ILE A 61 -7.83 5.35 -6.78
C ILE A 61 -8.43 6.09 -5.59
N GLN A 62 -9.73 5.89 -5.38
CA GLN A 62 -10.43 6.43 -4.23
C GLN A 62 -9.97 5.74 -2.95
N ASN A 63 -9.82 6.51 -1.89
CA ASN A 63 -9.49 6.00 -0.57
C ASN A 63 -10.66 5.20 0.01
N GLU A 64 -10.37 4.01 0.52
CA GLU A 64 -11.35 3.13 1.15
C GLU A 64 -11.03 2.89 2.63
N ALA A 65 -10.23 3.75 3.25
CA ALA A 65 -9.76 3.56 4.62
C ALA A 65 -10.89 3.64 5.67
N ASP A 66 -12.06 4.13 5.30
CA ASP A 66 -13.24 4.21 6.16
C ASP A 66 -13.96 2.86 6.34
N ASN A 67 -13.32 1.76 5.98
CA ASN A 67 -13.88 0.42 5.98
C ASN A 67 -13.75 -0.33 7.33
N GLY A 68 -13.17 0.30 8.34
CA GLY A 68 -12.99 -0.29 9.66
C GLY A 68 -11.73 -1.13 9.84
N LEU A 69 -10.95 -1.35 8.79
CA LEU A 69 -9.68 -2.07 8.89
C LEU A 69 -8.60 -1.17 9.52
N LYS A 70 -7.74 -1.77 10.34
CA LYS A 70 -6.72 -1.05 11.10
C LYS A 70 -5.31 -1.43 10.65
N ASN A 71 -4.36 -0.52 10.89
CA ASN A 71 -2.95 -0.75 10.61
C ASN A 71 -2.27 -1.48 11.77
N GLU A 72 -2.54 -2.77 11.85
CA GLU A 72 -1.96 -3.66 12.86
C GLU A 72 -0.75 -4.39 12.28
N VAL A 73 0.07 -4.98 13.16
CA VAL A 73 1.22 -5.79 12.76
C VAL A 73 0.80 -6.82 11.71
N GLY A 74 1.54 -6.89 10.60
CA GLY A 74 1.32 -7.87 9.55
C GLY A 74 0.28 -7.47 8.52
N THR A 75 -0.32 -6.29 8.61
CA THR A 75 -1.27 -5.83 7.60
C THR A 75 -0.57 -5.05 6.49
N ILE A 76 -1.19 -5.05 5.31
CA ILE A 76 -0.72 -4.31 4.14
C ILE A 76 -1.70 -3.17 3.84
N ALA A 77 -1.17 -2.03 3.42
CA ALA A 77 -1.98 -0.87 3.05
C ALA A 77 -1.33 -0.11 1.90
N MET A 78 -2.12 0.70 1.20
CA MET A 78 -1.62 1.53 0.11
C MET A 78 -0.93 2.77 0.65
N ALA A 79 0.26 3.05 0.12
CA ALA A 79 0.95 4.31 0.37
C ALA A 79 0.33 5.41 -0.50
N ARG A 80 0.28 6.63 0.03
CA ARG A 80 -0.27 7.78 -0.65
C ARG A 80 0.40 9.06 -0.20
N THR A 81 0.13 10.15 -0.91
CA THR A 81 0.52 11.49 -0.48
C THR A 81 -0.48 12.01 0.56
N SER A 82 -0.39 13.29 0.92
CA SER A 82 -1.36 13.93 1.81
C SER A 82 -2.77 14.02 1.22
N ASP A 83 -2.92 13.90 -0.11
CA ASP A 83 -4.21 13.76 -0.74
C ASP A 83 -4.76 12.35 -0.46
N PRO A 84 -5.93 12.21 0.19
CA PRO A 84 -6.47 10.89 0.53
C PRO A 84 -6.79 10.01 -0.68
N HIS A 85 -7.00 10.60 -1.85
CA HIS A 85 -7.32 9.88 -3.09
C HIS A 85 -6.14 9.88 -4.07
N SER A 86 -4.91 9.70 -3.58
CA SER A 86 -3.70 9.75 -4.40
C SER A 86 -2.96 8.42 -4.53
N ALA A 87 -3.46 7.34 -3.92
CA ALA A 87 -2.79 6.05 -3.97
C ALA A 87 -2.78 5.47 -5.39
N THR A 88 -1.63 4.93 -5.80
CA THR A 88 -1.47 4.26 -7.10
C THR A 88 -0.94 2.85 -6.90
N ALA A 89 0.38 2.64 -6.94
CA ALA A 89 1.00 1.32 -6.91
C ALA A 89 1.72 1.02 -5.59
N GLN A 90 2.30 2.02 -4.94
CA GLN A 90 3.12 1.79 -3.75
C GLN A 90 2.26 1.32 -2.56
N PHE A 91 2.81 0.39 -1.82
CA PHE A 91 2.17 -0.16 -0.63
C PHE A 91 3.17 -0.22 0.52
N PHE A 92 2.66 -0.41 1.72
CA PHE A 92 3.52 -0.68 2.88
C PHE A 92 2.94 -1.83 3.71
N ILE A 93 3.82 -2.50 4.43
CA ILE A 93 3.46 -3.57 5.36
C ILE A 93 3.80 -3.08 6.76
N ASN A 94 2.81 -3.13 7.65
CA ASN A 94 2.99 -2.70 9.03
C ASN A 94 3.77 -3.75 9.80
N VAL A 95 4.90 -3.36 10.38
CA VAL A 95 5.71 -4.22 11.25
C VAL A 95 5.48 -3.90 12.73
N ALA A 96 4.55 -3.00 13.01
CA ALA A 96 4.09 -2.62 14.34
C ALA A 96 2.61 -2.24 14.27
N ASN A 97 1.96 -2.05 15.42
CA ASN A 97 0.60 -1.53 15.46
C ASN A 97 0.66 -0.01 15.28
N ASN A 98 0.26 0.48 14.11
CA ASN A 98 0.39 1.88 13.72
C ASN A 98 -0.95 2.59 13.78
N ALA A 99 -1.49 2.76 14.98
CA ALA A 99 -2.80 3.39 15.19
C ALA A 99 -2.88 4.81 14.63
N SER A 100 -1.76 5.51 14.56
CA SER A 100 -1.69 6.86 13.99
C SER A 100 -2.03 6.89 12.49
N LEU A 101 -1.91 5.75 11.80
CA LEU A 101 -2.24 5.62 10.38
C LEU A 101 -3.67 5.18 10.14
N ASN A 102 -4.42 4.83 11.18
CA ASN A 102 -5.81 4.42 11.04
C ASN A 102 -6.68 5.58 10.58
N HIS A 103 -7.74 5.23 9.86
CA HIS A 103 -8.66 6.23 9.34
C HIS A 103 -9.26 7.09 10.46
N ARG A 104 -9.24 8.41 10.26
CA ARG A 104 -9.88 9.39 11.14
C ARG A 104 -10.88 10.24 10.36
N ASN A 105 -10.44 10.77 9.23
CA ASN A 105 -11.27 11.48 8.26
C ASN A 105 -10.53 11.52 6.93
N GLN A 106 -11.22 11.91 5.86
CA GLN A 106 -10.65 11.88 4.52
C GLN A 106 -9.64 12.99 4.23
N ASP A 107 -9.53 13.98 5.11
CA ASP A 107 -8.58 15.09 4.95
C ASP A 107 -7.26 14.83 5.67
N ARG A 108 -7.14 13.71 6.36
CA ARG A 108 -6.01 13.38 7.22
C ARG A 108 -5.38 12.06 6.81
N GLN A 109 -4.29 11.73 7.50
CA GLN A 109 -3.67 10.41 7.40
C GLN A 109 -4.63 9.35 7.95
N GLY A 110 -4.72 8.26 7.29
CA GLY A 110 -5.58 7.17 7.72
C GLY A 110 -6.76 6.92 6.82
#